data_f64525cc3e1724086982782e4d03b63c
#
_entry.id   f64525cc3e1724086982782e4d03b63c
#
_cell.length_a   1.000
_cell.length_b   1.000
_cell.length_c   1.000
_cell.angle_alpha   90.00
_cell.angle_beta   90.00
_cell.angle_gamma   90.00
#
_symmetry.space_group_name_H-M   'P 1'
#
loop_
_entity.id
_entity.type
_entity.pdbx_description
1 polymer ?
#
loop_
_entity_poly.entity_id
_entity_poly.type
_entity_poly.pdbx_seq_one_letter_code
_entity_poly.pdbx_strand_id
1 'polypeptide(L)'
;MTLDNFKDARLMLVTVVYLSLFLDNVLLTVVVPIIPDYLCTISENSTLLEGDEEGKIGFLLSSKAFVQLILNPAVGTLTGTVGYAKPLFLGNFCLLLASLLFAFGQTYELLFLARSIQGISSACIGVSGMSLVASQYSEESERSKVMGFVLGSIALGVLVGYPIGSILYDIEGKMAPFLLVSSLLFLPICLQMFVGDYIPNEKMIEQPESRTSWIKTLTEWKILTITGAIFLSTLPMAILESCLPIWLRSYIKPKKWQLGTVFIPDSVGYLVGTNFFGVIAYRCGRCRTAVIAMCLVGISIICLPSAISISQLVAPHLGLGLGIGVADAALVPLLASLVDQDGNYGPVYSIQQVAVSLAYFLGPIVGSELVRTIGFPWVMRIVGMLNLTYCPCLIYLAMVRNKQPLGDNEDNRRYNSIVKTAPKYQRFQESDEDL
;
A
#
# COMPACT_ATOMS: atom_id res chain seq x y z
N MET A 1 11.20 30.76 10.12
CA MET A 1 11.40 29.55 9.31
C MET A 1 11.24 29.99 7.86
N THR A 2 12.29 29.95 7.04
CA THR A 2 12.24 30.38 5.65
C THR A 2 11.42 29.38 4.83
N LEU A 3 10.79 29.84 3.74
CA LEU A 3 9.95 28.99 2.86
C LEU A 3 10.73 27.78 2.31
N ASP A 4 12.02 27.92 2.11
CA ASP A 4 12.91 26.86 1.62
C ASP A 4 13.08 25.75 2.66
N ASN A 5 13.29 26.07 3.94
CA ASN A 5 13.39 25.08 5.02
C ASN A 5 12.10 24.25 5.19
N PHE A 6 10.95 24.82 4.84
CA PHE A 6 9.67 24.10 4.94
C PHE A 6 9.46 23.11 3.77
N LYS A 7 9.88 23.49 2.56
CA LYS A 7 9.87 22.59 1.40
C LYS A 7 10.83 21.43 1.59
N ASP A 8 12.03 21.71 2.12
CA ASP A 8 13.04 20.68 2.38
C ASP A 8 12.56 19.69 3.45
N ALA A 9 11.90 20.16 4.51
CA ALA A 9 11.32 19.29 5.55
C ALA A 9 10.21 18.39 4.99
N ARG A 10 9.30 18.91 4.14
CA ARG A 10 8.28 18.08 3.47
C ARG A 10 8.88 17.02 2.57
N LEU A 11 9.90 17.38 1.79
CA LEU A 11 10.58 16.43 0.92
C LEU A 11 11.27 15.33 1.73
N MET A 12 11.91 15.67 2.84
CA MET A 12 12.51 14.70 3.75
C MET A 12 11.47 13.74 4.34
N LEU A 13 10.30 14.25 4.76
CA LEU A 13 9.20 13.43 5.26
C LEU A 13 8.70 12.43 4.21
N VAL A 14 8.47 12.89 2.99
CA VAL A 14 8.08 12.02 1.86
C VAL A 14 9.16 10.98 1.59
N THR A 15 10.43 11.35 1.66
CA THR A 15 11.57 10.44 1.49
C THR A 15 11.58 9.35 2.57
N VAL A 16 11.34 9.71 3.85
CA VAL A 16 11.24 8.74 4.93
C VAL A 16 10.10 7.74 4.67
N VAL A 17 8.90 8.23 4.33
CA VAL A 17 7.76 7.36 4.05
C VAL A 17 8.02 6.46 2.84
N TYR A 18 8.61 7.01 1.77
CA TYR A 18 9.00 6.27 0.58
C TYR A 18 9.97 5.14 0.90
N LEU A 19 11.04 5.44 1.64
CA LEU A 19 12.04 4.44 2.03
C LEU A 19 11.46 3.39 2.98
N SER A 20 10.59 3.78 3.92
CA SER A 20 9.95 2.86 4.84
C SER A 20 9.06 1.86 4.11
N LEU A 21 8.19 2.33 3.20
CA LEU A 21 7.33 1.46 2.38
C LEU A 21 8.14 0.61 1.40
N PHE A 22 9.18 1.17 0.79
CA PHE A 22 10.10 0.44 -0.08
C PHE A 22 10.75 -0.73 0.65
N LEU A 23 11.36 -0.47 1.83
CA LEU A 23 12.07 -1.50 2.59
C LEU A 23 11.13 -2.54 3.23
N ASP A 24 9.91 -2.14 3.64
CA ASP A 24 8.89 -3.10 4.10
C ASP A 24 8.53 -4.10 2.98
N ASN A 25 8.40 -3.61 1.74
CA ASN A 25 8.08 -4.46 0.59
C ASN A 25 9.30 -5.25 0.07
N VAL A 26 10.52 -4.72 0.18
CA VAL A 26 11.74 -5.50 -0.06
C VAL A 26 11.81 -6.67 0.94
N LEU A 27 11.63 -6.41 2.24
CA LEU A 27 11.63 -7.48 3.24
C LEU A 27 10.50 -8.49 3.01
N LEU A 28 9.31 -8.03 2.61
CA LEU A 28 8.18 -8.90 2.26
C LEU A 28 8.59 -9.93 1.20
N THR A 29 9.21 -9.47 0.13
CA THR A 29 9.53 -10.29 -1.05
C THR A 29 10.79 -11.13 -0.87
N VAL A 30 11.76 -10.66 -0.10
CA VAL A 30 12.97 -11.44 0.27
C VAL A 30 12.60 -12.69 1.09
N VAL A 31 11.63 -12.58 1.99
CA VAL A 31 11.18 -13.70 2.85
C VAL A 31 10.57 -14.85 2.04
N VAL A 32 9.83 -14.54 0.96
CA VAL A 32 9.03 -15.53 0.22
C VAL A 32 9.85 -16.68 -0.39
N PRO A 33 10.96 -16.45 -1.11
CA PRO A 33 11.77 -17.54 -1.65
C PRO A 33 12.67 -18.21 -0.60
N ILE A 34 13.14 -17.46 0.40
CA ILE A 34 14.20 -17.92 1.31
C ILE A 34 13.66 -18.78 2.44
N ILE A 35 12.60 -18.34 3.11
CA ILE A 35 12.15 -19.00 4.35
C ILE A 35 11.55 -20.39 4.10
N PRO A 36 10.73 -20.63 3.06
CA PRO A 36 10.29 -21.99 2.74
C PRO A 36 11.45 -22.94 2.44
N ASP A 37 12.42 -22.51 1.61
CA ASP A 37 13.57 -23.32 1.24
C ASP A 37 14.44 -23.65 2.48
N TYR A 38 14.68 -22.66 3.33
CA TYR A 38 15.41 -22.85 4.58
C TYR A 38 14.71 -23.79 5.56
N LEU A 39 13.39 -23.71 5.70
CA LEU A 39 12.62 -24.61 6.56
C LEU A 39 12.61 -26.04 6.04
N CYS A 40 12.47 -26.26 4.73
CA CYS A 40 12.59 -27.58 4.13
C CYS A 40 13.98 -28.19 4.40
N THR A 41 15.06 -27.42 4.28
CA THR A 41 16.44 -27.88 4.56
C THR A 41 16.64 -28.27 6.02
N ILE A 42 16.02 -27.58 6.97
CA ILE A 42 16.08 -27.94 8.41
C ILE A 42 15.29 -29.21 8.68
N SER A 43 14.12 -29.35 8.06
CA SER A 43 13.24 -30.50 8.24
C SER A 43 13.84 -31.81 7.70
N GLU A 44 14.49 -31.77 6.53
CA GLU A 44 15.22 -32.94 5.97
C GLU A 44 16.31 -33.47 6.92
N ASN A 45 16.89 -32.59 7.73
CA ASN A 45 17.89 -32.96 8.75
C ASN A 45 17.27 -33.45 10.08
N SER A 46 15.96 -33.28 10.26
CA SER A 46 15.24 -33.70 11.47
C SER A 46 14.21 -34.79 11.13
N THR A 47 14.52 -36.06 11.44
CA THR A 47 13.68 -37.27 11.16
C THR A 47 12.31 -37.29 11.88
N LEU A 48 11.77 -36.18 12.35
CA LEU A 48 10.64 -36.16 13.28
C LEU A 48 9.35 -35.49 12.78
N LEU A 49 9.24 -34.98 11.54
CA LEU A 49 8.04 -34.27 11.13
C LEU A 49 7.65 -34.53 9.64
N GLU A 50 7.38 -35.74 9.28
CA GLU A 50 6.63 -36.07 8.06
C GLU A 50 5.14 -35.78 8.30
N GLY A 51 4.56 -34.80 7.59
CA GLY A 51 3.13 -34.75 7.39
C GLY A 51 2.42 -33.42 7.23
N ASP A 52 3.01 -32.24 7.61
CA ASP A 52 2.28 -30.96 7.52
C ASP A 52 3.18 -29.74 7.28
N GLU A 53 4.24 -29.90 6.51
CA GLU A 53 5.22 -28.82 6.27
C GLU A 53 4.63 -27.71 5.42
N GLU A 54 3.87 -28.02 4.38
CA GLU A 54 3.23 -27.02 3.52
C GLU A 54 2.23 -26.16 4.29
N GLY A 55 1.47 -26.77 5.22
CA GLY A 55 0.56 -26.06 6.10
C GLY A 55 1.27 -25.09 7.05
N LYS A 56 2.40 -25.51 7.65
CA LYS A 56 3.20 -24.67 8.54
C LYS A 56 3.82 -23.49 7.80
N ILE A 57 4.36 -23.70 6.59
CA ILE A 57 4.91 -22.64 5.75
C ILE A 57 3.81 -21.65 5.35
N GLY A 58 2.65 -22.15 4.92
CA GLY A 58 1.49 -21.31 4.58
C GLY A 58 1.03 -20.46 5.76
N PHE A 59 0.95 -21.06 6.95
CA PHE A 59 0.57 -20.37 8.19
C PHE A 59 1.59 -19.29 8.58
N LEU A 60 2.88 -19.59 8.45
CA LEU A 60 3.95 -18.63 8.70
C LEU A 60 3.85 -17.43 7.73
N LEU A 61 3.66 -17.68 6.44
CA LEU A 61 3.57 -16.63 5.44
C LEU A 61 2.33 -15.75 5.62
N SER A 62 1.19 -16.31 5.98
CA SER A 62 -0.07 -15.60 6.22
C SER A 62 -0.08 -14.83 7.55
N SER A 63 0.78 -15.16 8.51
CA SER A 63 0.80 -14.54 9.85
C SER A 63 1.05 -13.02 9.80
N LYS A 64 1.87 -12.54 8.86
CA LYS A 64 2.07 -11.10 8.63
C LYS A 64 0.73 -10.39 8.33
N ALA A 65 0.00 -10.90 7.34
CA ALA A 65 -1.25 -10.28 6.92
C ALA A 65 -2.32 -10.37 8.02
N PHE A 66 -2.35 -11.45 8.78
CA PHE A 66 -3.24 -11.62 9.92
C PHE A 66 -2.96 -10.60 11.03
N VAL A 67 -1.70 -10.47 11.45
CA VAL A 67 -1.31 -9.50 12.50
C VAL A 67 -1.57 -8.07 12.01
N GLN A 68 -1.23 -7.77 10.76
CA GLN A 68 -1.49 -6.46 10.15
C GLN A 68 -2.99 -6.15 10.13
N LEU A 69 -3.84 -7.11 9.77
CA LEU A 69 -5.29 -6.97 9.74
C LEU A 69 -5.86 -6.56 11.10
N ILE A 70 -5.41 -7.22 12.18
CA ILE A 70 -5.87 -6.92 13.55
C ILE A 70 -5.36 -5.57 14.03
N LEU A 71 -4.13 -5.20 13.70
CA LEU A 71 -3.49 -4.00 14.23
C LEU A 71 -3.80 -2.72 13.44
N ASN A 72 -4.18 -2.82 12.18
CA ASN A 72 -4.52 -1.64 11.38
C ASN A 72 -5.53 -0.70 12.07
N PRO A 73 -6.67 -1.18 12.63
CA PRO A 73 -7.60 -0.32 13.36
C PRO A 73 -7.00 0.33 14.60
N ALA A 74 -6.17 -0.41 15.33
CA ALA A 74 -5.50 0.11 16.54
C ALA A 74 -4.51 1.22 16.18
N VAL A 75 -3.72 1.03 15.11
CA VAL A 75 -2.79 2.06 14.62
C VAL A 75 -3.56 3.29 14.11
N GLY A 76 -4.67 3.08 13.39
CA GLY A 76 -5.52 4.20 12.91
C GLY A 76 -6.08 5.06 14.04
N THR A 77 -6.44 4.45 15.18
CA THR A 77 -6.86 5.19 16.37
C THR A 77 -5.68 5.84 17.10
N LEU A 78 -4.55 5.15 17.17
CA LEU A 78 -3.33 5.64 17.82
C LEU A 78 -2.80 6.91 17.14
N THR A 79 -2.83 6.96 15.81
CA THR A 79 -2.39 8.14 15.05
C THR A 79 -3.15 9.41 15.40
N GLY A 80 -4.42 9.31 15.77
CA GLY A 80 -5.24 10.44 16.23
C GLY A 80 -4.85 10.98 17.61
N THR A 81 -4.11 10.20 18.41
CA THR A 81 -3.72 10.58 19.78
C THR A 81 -2.26 11.00 19.89
N VAL A 82 -1.36 10.33 19.18
CA VAL A 82 0.09 10.54 19.29
C VAL A 82 0.71 11.19 18.04
N GLY A 83 -0.11 11.46 16.99
CA GLY A 83 0.33 11.93 15.70
C GLY A 83 0.85 10.81 14.80
N TYR A 84 1.21 11.12 13.55
CA TYR A 84 1.61 10.13 12.53
C TYR A 84 3.08 9.72 12.63
N ALA A 85 3.96 10.61 13.10
CA ALA A 85 5.40 10.37 13.11
C ALA A 85 5.84 9.27 14.07
N LYS A 86 5.25 9.21 15.27
CA LYS A 86 5.64 8.23 16.30
C LYS A 86 5.32 6.79 15.91
N PRO A 87 4.09 6.46 15.41
CA PRO A 87 3.82 5.12 14.93
C PRO A 87 4.66 4.74 13.70
N LEU A 88 4.99 5.68 12.81
CA LEU A 88 5.89 5.45 11.68
C LEU A 88 7.30 5.06 12.17
N PHE A 89 7.82 5.75 13.19
CA PHE A 89 9.11 5.42 13.81
C PHE A 89 9.09 4.04 14.45
N LEU A 90 8.03 3.73 15.21
CA LEU A 90 7.83 2.40 15.79
C LEU A 90 7.80 1.32 14.69
N GLY A 91 7.13 1.60 13.56
CA GLY A 91 7.08 0.70 12.41
C GLY A 91 8.46 0.41 11.84
N ASN A 92 9.29 1.43 11.60
CA ASN A 92 10.66 1.27 11.11
C ASN A 92 11.53 0.47 12.09
N PHE A 93 11.37 0.72 13.40
CA PHE A 93 12.09 -0.03 14.43
C PHE A 93 11.66 -1.50 14.49
N CYS A 94 10.35 -1.78 14.41
CA CYS A 94 9.84 -3.15 14.31
C CYS A 94 10.32 -3.85 13.04
N LEU A 95 10.42 -3.13 11.91
CA LEU A 95 10.93 -3.70 10.66
C LEU A 95 12.39 -4.10 10.77
N LEU A 96 13.22 -3.26 11.42
CA LEU A 96 14.61 -3.58 11.72
C LEU A 96 14.72 -4.82 12.61
N LEU A 97 13.92 -4.88 13.67
CA LEU A 97 13.89 -6.04 14.57
C LEU A 97 13.48 -7.32 13.84
N ALA A 98 12.42 -7.24 13.01
CA ALA A 98 11.97 -8.39 12.21
C ALA A 98 13.07 -8.86 11.24
N SER A 99 13.76 -7.94 10.56
CA SER A 99 14.84 -8.26 9.63
C SER A 99 16.00 -8.94 10.34
N LEU A 100 16.39 -8.49 11.53
CA LEU A 100 17.43 -9.14 12.35
C LEU A 100 16.99 -10.52 12.84
N LEU A 101 15.73 -10.67 13.24
CA LEU A 101 15.20 -11.98 13.63
C LEU A 101 15.18 -12.96 12.45
N PHE A 102 14.88 -12.51 11.22
CA PHE A 102 15.02 -13.36 10.03
C PHE A 102 16.47 -13.75 9.75
N ALA A 103 17.42 -12.82 9.94
CA ALA A 103 18.83 -13.10 9.73
C ALA A 103 19.36 -14.19 10.68
N PHE A 104 19.08 -14.05 11.97
CA PHE A 104 19.63 -14.90 13.02
C PHE A 104 18.71 -16.03 13.51
N GLY A 105 17.41 -15.98 13.19
CA GLY A 105 16.45 -16.99 13.61
C GLY A 105 16.71 -18.35 12.94
N GLN A 106 16.82 -19.39 13.75
CA GLN A 106 17.11 -20.76 13.29
C GLN A 106 15.93 -21.70 13.47
N THR A 107 14.93 -21.32 14.26
CA THR A 107 13.75 -22.15 14.56
C THR A 107 12.50 -21.58 13.90
N TYR A 108 11.51 -22.45 13.67
CA TYR A 108 10.22 -22.06 13.12
C TYR A 108 9.55 -20.95 13.95
N GLU A 109 9.58 -21.08 15.29
CA GLU A 109 8.96 -20.14 16.22
C GLU A 109 9.56 -18.73 16.11
N LEU A 110 10.90 -18.64 15.97
CA LEU A 110 11.57 -17.35 15.79
C LEU A 110 11.25 -16.71 14.43
N LEU A 111 11.16 -17.51 13.38
CA LEU A 111 10.77 -17.03 12.05
C LEU A 111 9.30 -16.60 12.01
N PHE A 112 8.42 -17.32 12.71
CA PHE A 112 7.02 -16.95 12.89
C PHE A 112 6.88 -15.65 13.70
N LEU A 113 7.66 -15.49 14.77
CA LEU A 113 7.72 -14.24 15.53
C LEU A 113 8.21 -13.08 14.68
N ALA A 114 9.27 -13.27 13.89
CA ALA A 114 9.79 -12.27 12.95
C ALA A 114 8.71 -11.83 11.96
N ARG A 115 7.96 -12.78 11.41
CA ARG A 115 6.86 -12.51 10.48
C ARG A 115 5.72 -11.74 11.13
N SER A 116 5.40 -12.08 12.38
CA SER A 116 4.38 -11.39 13.18
C SER A 116 4.81 -9.94 13.49
N ILE A 117 6.05 -9.71 13.87
CA ILE A 117 6.61 -8.36 14.11
C ILE A 117 6.63 -7.55 12.80
N GLN A 118 6.92 -8.18 11.66
CA GLN A 118 6.80 -7.54 10.36
C GLN A 118 5.34 -7.09 10.09
N GLY A 119 4.33 -7.87 10.52
CA GLY A 119 2.92 -7.45 10.44
C GLY A 119 2.63 -6.18 11.26
N ILE A 120 3.19 -6.07 12.47
CA ILE A 120 3.11 -4.84 13.29
C ILE A 120 3.74 -3.66 12.55
N SER A 121 4.95 -3.87 12.03
CA SER A 121 5.67 -2.86 11.25
C SER A 121 4.86 -2.35 10.06
N SER A 122 4.35 -3.27 9.23
CA SER A 122 3.59 -2.93 8.02
C SER A 122 2.30 -2.18 8.35
N ALA A 123 1.61 -2.51 9.46
CA ALA A 123 0.45 -1.75 9.93
C ALA A 123 0.85 -0.30 10.29
N CYS A 124 1.92 -0.15 11.07
CA CYS A 124 2.41 1.17 11.48
C CYS A 124 2.90 2.02 10.29
N ILE A 125 3.71 1.44 9.39
CA ILE A 125 4.27 2.15 8.23
C ILE A 125 3.16 2.50 7.24
N GLY A 126 2.28 1.56 6.90
CA GLY A 126 1.22 1.76 5.91
C GLY A 126 0.21 2.81 6.34
N VAL A 127 -0.35 2.68 7.55
CA VAL A 127 -1.36 3.63 8.06
C VAL A 127 -0.75 5.00 8.33
N SER A 128 0.36 5.06 9.08
CA SER A 128 0.94 6.34 9.49
C SER A 128 1.65 7.06 8.34
N GLY A 129 2.33 6.32 7.46
CA GLY A 129 3.03 6.90 6.31
C GLY A 129 2.06 7.55 5.34
N MET A 130 0.98 6.87 4.94
CA MET A 130 -0.01 7.42 4.03
C MET A 130 -0.78 8.59 4.67
N SER A 131 -1.11 8.49 5.97
CA SER A 131 -1.75 9.58 6.72
C SER A 131 -0.85 10.81 6.81
N LEU A 132 0.46 10.62 7.06
CA LEU A 132 1.44 11.69 7.12
C LEU A 132 1.57 12.41 5.77
N VAL A 133 1.66 11.68 4.66
CA VAL A 133 1.69 12.28 3.31
C VAL A 133 0.41 13.05 3.05
N ALA A 134 -0.77 12.50 3.40
CA ALA A 134 -2.05 13.18 3.21
C ALA A 134 -2.13 14.50 3.96
N SER A 135 -1.64 14.53 5.20
CA SER A 135 -1.68 15.72 6.06
C SER A 135 -0.75 16.85 5.61
N GLN A 136 0.36 16.52 4.91
CA GLN A 136 1.33 17.51 4.44
C GLN A 136 0.93 18.20 3.13
N TYR A 137 0.04 17.59 2.34
CA TYR A 137 -0.37 18.09 1.02
C TYR A 137 -1.88 18.35 0.99
N SER A 138 -2.28 19.60 1.25
CA SER A 138 -3.69 20.02 1.25
C SER A 138 -4.24 20.20 -0.17
N GLU A 139 -3.40 20.52 -1.16
CA GLU A 139 -3.83 20.64 -2.55
C GLU A 139 -4.02 19.24 -3.16
N GLU A 140 -5.23 18.93 -3.63
CA GLU A 140 -5.59 17.61 -4.16
C GLU A 140 -4.74 17.16 -5.35
N SER A 141 -4.32 18.08 -6.22
CA SER A 141 -3.49 17.79 -7.40
C SER A 141 -2.09 17.35 -6.97
N GLU A 142 -1.47 18.12 -6.08
CA GLU A 142 -0.13 17.83 -5.55
C GLU A 142 -0.15 16.55 -4.72
N ARG A 143 -1.14 16.41 -3.84
CA ARG A 143 -1.35 15.19 -3.03
C ARG A 143 -1.47 13.93 -3.91
N SER A 144 -2.25 13.99 -4.99
CA SER A 144 -2.40 12.85 -5.90
C SER A 144 -1.07 12.45 -6.57
N LYS A 145 -0.24 13.44 -6.92
CA LYS A 145 1.07 13.20 -7.51
C LYS A 145 2.03 12.55 -6.49
N VAL A 146 2.11 13.14 -5.30
CA VAL A 146 3.04 12.64 -4.25
C VAL A 146 2.62 11.27 -3.74
N MET A 147 1.33 11.03 -3.53
CA MET A 147 0.82 9.73 -3.12
C MET A 147 1.07 8.66 -4.18
N GLY A 148 0.86 8.98 -5.47
CA GLY A 148 1.20 8.07 -6.55
C GLY A 148 2.68 7.70 -6.56
N PHE A 149 3.58 8.67 -6.35
CA PHE A 149 5.01 8.44 -6.22
C PHE A 149 5.35 7.54 -5.01
N VAL A 150 4.75 7.81 -3.86
CA VAL A 150 4.95 7.02 -2.63
C VAL A 150 4.43 5.59 -2.80
N LEU A 151 3.26 5.39 -3.43
CA LEU A 151 2.75 4.06 -3.76
C LEU A 151 3.67 3.31 -4.72
N GLY A 152 4.34 4.02 -5.65
CA GLY A 152 5.35 3.44 -6.54
C GLY A 152 6.53 2.80 -5.80
N SER A 153 6.83 3.21 -4.56
CA SER A 153 7.88 2.59 -3.73
C SER A 153 7.55 1.14 -3.38
N ILE A 154 6.26 0.80 -3.25
CA ILE A 154 5.78 -0.57 -3.01
C ILE A 154 6.17 -1.46 -4.19
N ALA A 155 5.82 -1.04 -5.41
CA ALA A 155 6.17 -1.78 -6.62
C ALA A 155 7.68 -1.95 -6.81
N LEU A 156 8.43 -0.86 -6.56
CA LEU A 156 9.88 -0.89 -6.64
C LEU A 156 10.48 -1.86 -5.62
N GLY A 157 9.94 -1.88 -4.40
CA GLY A 157 10.35 -2.82 -3.35
C GLY A 157 10.14 -4.27 -3.76
N VAL A 158 8.97 -4.59 -4.33
CA VAL A 158 8.65 -5.92 -4.84
C VAL A 158 9.57 -6.30 -6.02
N LEU A 159 9.76 -5.39 -6.99
CA LEU A 159 10.58 -5.61 -8.18
C LEU A 159 12.05 -5.90 -7.83
N VAL A 160 12.57 -5.21 -6.83
CA VAL A 160 13.99 -5.29 -6.41
C VAL A 160 14.21 -6.44 -5.41
N GLY A 161 13.25 -6.68 -4.53
CA GLY A 161 13.41 -7.62 -3.41
C GLY A 161 13.52 -9.08 -3.85
N TYR A 162 12.72 -9.55 -4.80
CA TYR A 162 12.82 -10.93 -5.30
C TYR A 162 14.18 -11.27 -5.89
N PRO A 163 14.73 -10.50 -6.87
CA PRO A 163 16.03 -10.81 -7.46
C PRO A 163 17.18 -10.66 -6.44
N ILE A 164 17.21 -9.57 -5.69
CA ILE A 164 18.28 -9.31 -4.72
C ILE A 164 18.25 -10.36 -3.61
N GLY A 165 17.08 -10.70 -3.09
CA GLY A 165 16.92 -11.72 -2.07
C GLY A 165 17.45 -13.07 -2.54
N SER A 166 17.04 -13.53 -3.72
CA SER A 166 17.47 -14.83 -4.26
C SER A 166 18.96 -14.86 -4.58
N ILE A 167 19.50 -13.82 -5.21
CA ILE A 167 20.94 -13.76 -5.57
C ILE A 167 21.82 -13.77 -4.32
N LEU A 168 21.50 -12.94 -3.33
CA LEU A 168 22.29 -12.89 -2.09
C LEU A 168 22.16 -14.17 -1.27
N TYR A 169 20.99 -14.82 -1.30
CA TYR A 169 20.80 -16.11 -0.66
C TYR A 169 21.66 -17.20 -1.29
N ASP A 170 21.75 -17.24 -2.62
CA ASP A 170 22.56 -18.22 -3.34
C ASP A 170 24.08 -18.02 -3.12
N ILE A 171 24.56 -16.76 -2.95
CA ILE A 171 26.00 -16.46 -2.82
C ILE A 171 26.47 -16.57 -1.37
N GLU A 172 25.76 -15.95 -0.43
CA GLU A 172 26.21 -15.73 0.96
C GLU A 172 25.30 -16.38 2.00
N GLY A 173 24.26 -17.11 1.54
CA GLY A 173 23.29 -17.80 2.41
C GLY A 173 22.25 -16.87 3.03
N LYS A 174 21.46 -17.44 3.97
CA LYS A 174 20.24 -16.82 4.52
C LYS A 174 20.47 -15.45 5.15
N MET A 175 21.59 -15.25 5.84
CA MET A 175 21.83 -14.02 6.62
C MET A 175 22.00 -12.78 5.76
N ALA A 176 22.65 -12.89 4.60
CA ALA A 176 23.09 -11.76 3.80
C ALA A 176 21.95 -10.83 3.34
N PRO A 177 20.86 -11.31 2.73
CA PRO A 177 19.78 -10.43 2.27
C PRO A 177 19.09 -9.70 3.43
N PHE A 178 18.91 -10.36 4.58
CA PHE A 178 18.29 -9.73 5.75
C PHE A 178 19.21 -8.70 6.42
N LEU A 179 20.51 -8.94 6.49
CA LEU A 179 21.48 -7.95 7.00
C LEU A 179 21.59 -6.75 6.06
N LEU A 180 21.50 -6.95 4.74
CA LEU A 180 21.44 -5.84 3.79
C LEU A 180 20.22 -4.96 4.07
N VAL A 181 19.03 -5.55 4.19
CA VAL A 181 17.79 -4.80 4.52
C VAL A 181 17.92 -4.10 5.87
N SER A 182 18.48 -4.79 6.89
CA SER A 182 18.72 -4.19 8.21
C SER A 182 19.62 -2.97 8.13
N SER A 183 20.70 -3.04 7.35
CA SER A 183 21.63 -1.91 7.18
C SER A 183 20.97 -0.72 6.50
N LEU A 184 20.12 -0.96 5.48
CA LEU A 184 19.39 0.09 4.78
C LEU A 184 18.30 0.74 5.66
N LEU A 185 17.72 0.00 6.62
CA LEU A 185 16.72 0.51 7.55
C LEU A 185 17.23 1.59 8.51
N PHE A 186 18.54 1.64 8.76
CA PHE A 186 19.13 2.75 9.53
C PHE A 186 18.90 4.10 8.84
N LEU A 187 18.82 4.12 7.49
CA LEU A 187 18.64 5.37 6.76
C LEU A 187 17.30 6.07 7.07
N PRO A 188 16.11 5.44 6.89
CA PRO A 188 14.85 6.08 7.24
C PRO A 188 14.72 6.35 8.75
N ILE A 189 15.29 5.53 9.62
CA ILE A 189 15.30 5.75 11.07
C ILE A 189 16.10 7.01 11.41
N CYS A 190 17.33 7.14 10.90
CA CYS A 190 18.16 8.31 11.12
C CYS A 190 17.51 9.59 10.52
N LEU A 191 17.04 9.52 9.26
CA LEU A 191 16.35 10.66 8.65
C LEU A 191 15.14 11.11 9.48
N GLN A 192 14.37 10.15 10.02
CA GLN A 192 13.21 10.48 10.83
C GLN A 192 13.58 11.14 12.16
N MET A 193 14.70 10.76 12.77
CA MET A 193 15.21 11.44 13.98
C MET A 193 15.61 12.88 13.69
N PHE A 194 16.24 13.15 12.54
CA PHE A 194 16.60 14.51 12.15
C PHE A 194 15.39 15.39 11.80
N VAL A 195 14.35 14.79 11.21
CA VAL A 195 13.14 15.52 10.80
C VAL A 195 12.16 15.67 11.97
N GLY A 196 12.28 14.84 13.02
CA GLY A 196 11.36 14.84 14.17
C GLY A 196 11.22 16.20 14.86
N ASP A 197 12.28 17.01 14.87
CA ASP A 197 12.28 18.38 15.41
C ASP A 197 11.61 19.42 14.47
N TYR A 198 11.46 19.10 13.18
CA TYR A 198 10.89 19.98 12.15
C TYR A 198 9.43 19.64 11.81
N ILE A 199 8.93 18.48 12.24
CA ILE A 199 7.49 18.20 12.13
C ILE A 199 6.84 19.23 13.06
N PRO A 200 6.02 20.17 12.53
CA PRO A 200 5.21 20.98 13.42
C PRO A 200 4.52 19.98 14.34
N ASN A 201 4.75 20.10 15.66
CA ASN A 201 3.87 19.42 16.60
C ASN A 201 2.49 19.79 16.10
N GLU A 202 1.84 18.85 15.37
CA GLU A 202 0.43 18.97 15.06
C GLU A 202 -0.13 19.24 16.45
N LYS A 203 -0.41 20.52 16.74
CA LYS A 203 -1.14 20.89 17.92
C LYS A 203 -2.30 19.96 17.83
N MET A 204 -2.32 18.97 18.75
CA MET A 204 -3.48 18.15 18.96
C MET A 204 -4.62 19.13 18.87
N ILE A 205 -5.41 19.05 17.79
CA ILE A 205 -6.59 19.88 17.67
C ILE A 205 -7.32 19.51 18.93
N GLU A 206 -7.24 20.39 19.93
CA GLU A 206 -8.03 20.34 21.14
C GLU A 206 -9.49 20.57 20.74
N GLN A 207 -10.02 19.65 19.97
CA GLN A 207 -11.45 19.49 19.78
C GLN A 207 -11.84 18.22 20.53
N PRO A 208 -12.30 18.35 21.78
CA PRO A 208 -12.62 17.18 22.62
C PRO A 208 -13.82 16.37 22.11
N GLU A 209 -14.48 16.75 21.01
CA GLU A 209 -15.74 16.15 20.60
C GLU A 209 -15.75 15.49 19.21
N SER A 210 -14.71 15.62 18.40
CA SER A 210 -14.67 14.99 17.08
C SER A 210 -13.59 13.89 16.98
N ARG A 211 -13.58 12.95 17.92
CA ARG A 211 -12.99 11.65 17.64
C ARG A 211 -13.85 11.00 16.57
N THR A 212 -13.51 11.20 15.30
CA THR A 212 -14.10 10.41 14.22
C THR A 212 -13.77 8.96 14.54
N SER A 213 -14.71 8.30 15.18
CA SER A 213 -14.52 6.92 15.63
C SER A 213 -14.26 6.09 14.38
N TRP A 214 -13.28 5.20 14.40
CA TRP A 214 -13.04 4.22 13.37
C TRP A 214 -14.35 3.54 12.92
N ILE A 215 -15.26 3.27 13.87
CA ILE A 215 -16.59 2.73 13.61
C ILE A 215 -17.44 3.70 12.76
N LYS A 216 -17.41 5.00 13.02
CA LYS A 216 -18.14 5.99 12.21
C LYS A 216 -17.60 6.04 10.78
N THR A 217 -16.28 6.00 10.61
CA THR A 217 -15.64 5.96 9.29
C THR A 217 -16.03 4.69 8.53
N LEU A 218 -16.16 3.55 9.22
CA LEU A 218 -16.58 2.27 8.66
C LEU A 218 -18.06 2.26 8.22
N THR A 219 -18.92 3.09 8.82
CA THR A 219 -20.33 3.19 8.42
C THR A 219 -20.56 4.11 7.21
N GLU A 220 -19.55 4.87 6.80
CA GLU A 220 -19.64 5.74 5.62
C GLU A 220 -19.60 4.91 4.34
N TRP A 221 -20.75 4.79 3.64
CA TRP A 221 -20.90 3.94 2.46
C TRP A 221 -19.91 4.28 1.33
N LYS A 222 -19.53 5.58 1.20
CA LYS A 222 -18.55 6.03 0.19
C LYS A 222 -17.17 5.42 0.45
N ILE A 223 -16.75 5.41 1.71
CA ILE A 223 -15.47 4.81 2.14
C ILE A 223 -15.52 3.30 1.93
N LEU A 224 -16.60 2.63 2.32
CA LEU A 224 -16.77 1.19 2.10
C LEU A 224 -16.76 0.82 0.60
N THR A 225 -17.36 1.63 -0.26
CA THR A 225 -17.33 1.39 -1.70
C THR A 225 -15.92 1.51 -2.27
N ILE A 226 -15.13 2.48 -1.82
CA ILE A 226 -13.76 2.67 -2.27
C ILE A 226 -12.85 1.54 -1.75
N THR A 227 -12.94 1.23 -0.47
CA THR A 227 -12.12 0.17 0.15
C THR A 227 -12.51 -1.22 -0.34
N GLY A 228 -13.78 -1.46 -0.66
CA GLY A 228 -14.24 -2.66 -1.34
C GLY A 228 -13.64 -2.82 -2.74
N ALA A 229 -13.49 -1.73 -3.49
CA ALA A 229 -12.80 -1.75 -4.78
C ALA A 229 -11.31 -2.07 -4.62
N ILE A 230 -10.63 -1.49 -3.62
CA ILE A 230 -9.23 -1.78 -3.29
C ILE A 230 -9.08 -3.26 -2.88
N PHE A 231 -9.97 -3.78 -2.03
CA PHE A 231 -9.98 -5.20 -1.66
C PHE A 231 -10.09 -6.11 -2.91
N LEU A 232 -11.06 -5.86 -3.78
CA LEU A 232 -11.31 -6.69 -4.96
C LEU A 232 -10.21 -6.55 -6.01
N SER A 233 -9.57 -5.40 -6.16
CA SER A 233 -8.43 -5.22 -7.07
C SER A 233 -7.17 -5.91 -6.55
N THR A 234 -6.97 -6.00 -5.24
CA THR A 234 -5.81 -6.63 -4.61
C THR A 234 -5.96 -8.15 -4.49
N LEU A 235 -7.18 -8.65 -4.30
CA LEU A 235 -7.46 -10.07 -4.07
C LEU A 235 -6.90 -11.00 -5.17
N PRO A 236 -7.01 -10.68 -6.49
CA PRO A 236 -6.40 -11.49 -7.54
C PRO A 236 -4.91 -11.69 -7.36
N MET A 237 -4.18 -10.63 -7.01
CA MET A 237 -2.73 -10.68 -6.79
C MET A 237 -2.38 -11.58 -5.61
N ALA A 238 -3.10 -11.46 -4.50
CA ALA A 238 -2.90 -12.30 -3.31
C ALA A 238 -3.11 -13.80 -3.60
N ILE A 239 -4.09 -14.15 -4.45
CA ILE A 239 -4.30 -15.53 -4.91
C ILE A 239 -3.20 -15.98 -5.87
N LEU A 240 -2.78 -15.11 -6.79
CA LEU A 240 -1.72 -15.41 -7.75
C LEU A 240 -0.39 -15.72 -7.06
N GLU A 241 0.01 -14.92 -6.09
CA GLU A 241 1.27 -15.13 -5.37
C GLU A 241 1.36 -16.53 -4.74
N SER A 242 0.24 -17.05 -4.25
CA SER A 242 0.20 -18.37 -3.61
C SER A 242 -0.03 -19.53 -4.59
N CYS A 243 -0.91 -19.36 -5.57
CA CYS A 243 -1.39 -20.46 -6.40
C CYS A 243 -0.70 -20.57 -7.76
N LEU A 244 -0.23 -19.43 -8.34
CA LEU A 244 0.36 -19.42 -9.67
C LEU A 244 1.64 -20.27 -9.78
N PRO A 245 2.59 -20.23 -8.83
CA PRO A 245 3.79 -21.07 -8.94
C PRO A 245 3.47 -22.57 -8.96
N ILE A 246 2.46 -23.00 -8.21
CA ILE A 246 2.01 -24.40 -8.16
C ILE A 246 1.37 -24.80 -9.50
N TRP A 247 0.46 -23.95 -10.01
CA TRP A 247 -0.19 -24.19 -11.30
C TRP A 247 0.80 -24.23 -12.46
N LEU A 248 1.79 -23.29 -12.47
CA LEU A 248 2.82 -23.27 -13.49
C LEU A 248 3.68 -24.54 -13.51
N ARG A 249 4.05 -25.05 -12.33
CA ARG A 249 4.82 -26.31 -12.24
C ARG A 249 4.08 -27.49 -12.80
N SER A 250 2.75 -27.56 -12.60
CA SER A 250 1.93 -28.67 -13.09
C SER A 250 1.61 -28.54 -14.59
N TYR A 251 1.38 -27.33 -15.10
CA TYR A 251 0.85 -27.08 -16.43
C TYR A 251 1.92 -26.71 -17.48
N ILE A 252 2.79 -25.75 -17.16
CA ILE A 252 3.80 -25.19 -18.12
C ILE A 252 5.20 -25.78 -17.87
N LYS A 253 5.48 -26.28 -16.66
CA LYS A 253 6.79 -26.83 -16.21
C LYS A 253 7.95 -25.85 -16.45
N PRO A 254 7.91 -24.64 -15.87
CA PRO A 254 8.91 -23.62 -16.07
C PRO A 254 10.26 -23.98 -15.45
N LYS A 255 11.32 -23.35 -15.90
CA LYS A 255 12.62 -23.37 -15.22
C LYS A 255 12.52 -22.63 -13.88
N LYS A 256 13.34 -22.97 -12.88
CA LYS A 256 13.31 -22.35 -11.53
C LYS A 256 13.35 -20.83 -11.56
N TRP A 257 14.24 -20.22 -12.36
CA TRP A 257 14.36 -18.76 -12.48
C TRP A 257 13.10 -18.08 -13.08
N GLN A 258 12.35 -18.79 -13.91
CA GLN A 258 11.13 -18.26 -14.54
C GLN A 258 9.99 -18.08 -13.54
N LEU A 259 9.96 -18.89 -12.47
CA LEU A 259 8.94 -18.77 -11.42
C LEU A 259 9.02 -17.44 -10.65
N GLY A 260 10.24 -16.95 -10.41
CA GLY A 260 10.43 -15.65 -9.79
C GLY A 260 10.21 -14.47 -10.74
N THR A 261 10.60 -14.63 -12.01
CA THR A 261 10.50 -13.55 -13.00
C THR A 261 9.09 -13.33 -13.55
N VAL A 262 8.17 -14.28 -13.35
CA VAL A 262 6.79 -14.16 -13.85
C VAL A 262 6.03 -12.97 -13.25
N PHE A 263 6.41 -12.50 -12.06
CA PHE A 263 5.80 -11.36 -11.37
C PHE A 263 6.44 -10.01 -11.73
N ILE A 264 7.54 -9.99 -12.53
CA ILE A 264 8.18 -8.74 -12.93
C ILE A 264 7.25 -7.84 -13.76
N PRO A 265 6.50 -8.37 -14.77
CA PRO A 265 5.59 -7.52 -15.55
C PRO A 265 4.50 -6.86 -14.71
N ASP A 266 3.98 -7.55 -13.69
CA ASP A 266 3.02 -7.00 -12.75
C ASP A 266 3.60 -5.83 -11.96
N SER A 267 4.79 -6.00 -11.37
CA SER A 267 5.48 -4.94 -10.63
C SER A 267 5.80 -3.72 -11.50
N VAL A 268 6.21 -3.95 -12.76
CA VAL A 268 6.43 -2.86 -13.73
C VAL A 268 5.11 -2.16 -14.06
N GLY A 269 4.04 -2.92 -14.31
CA GLY A 269 2.71 -2.37 -14.54
C GLY A 269 2.21 -1.51 -13.39
N TYR A 270 2.34 -2.00 -12.16
CA TYR A 270 1.96 -1.27 -10.94
C TYR A 270 2.79 0.02 -10.78
N LEU A 271 4.10 -0.04 -11.00
CA LEU A 271 4.98 1.13 -10.94
C LEU A 271 4.57 2.21 -11.95
N VAL A 272 4.26 1.81 -13.18
CA VAL A 272 3.77 2.73 -14.22
C VAL A 272 2.40 3.29 -13.82
N GLY A 273 1.47 2.44 -13.36
CA GLY A 273 0.13 2.83 -12.94
C GLY A 273 0.15 3.89 -11.83
N THR A 274 0.92 3.65 -10.78
CA THR A 274 0.98 4.57 -9.62
C THR A 274 1.66 5.89 -9.94
N ASN A 275 2.76 5.89 -10.68
CA ASN A 275 3.55 7.11 -10.92
C ASN A 275 2.92 8.04 -11.97
N PHE A 276 2.35 7.48 -13.04
CA PHE A 276 1.84 8.31 -14.13
C PHE A 276 0.35 8.64 -14.02
N PHE A 277 -0.45 7.76 -13.42
CA PHE A 277 -1.91 7.92 -13.46
C PHE A 277 -2.50 8.70 -12.29
N GLY A 278 -1.74 9.04 -11.24
CA GLY A 278 -2.23 9.85 -10.13
C GLY A 278 -2.76 11.22 -10.58
N VAL A 279 -2.01 11.94 -11.41
CA VAL A 279 -2.41 13.24 -11.97
C VAL A 279 -3.51 13.08 -13.01
N ILE A 280 -3.44 12.05 -13.84
CA ILE A 280 -4.44 11.75 -14.87
C ILE A 280 -5.78 11.44 -14.21
N ALA A 281 -5.80 10.62 -13.16
CA ALA A 281 -6.99 10.28 -12.39
C ALA A 281 -7.64 11.54 -11.75
N TYR A 282 -6.83 12.48 -11.28
CA TYR A 282 -7.34 13.75 -10.77
C TYR A 282 -8.05 14.55 -11.86
N ARG A 283 -7.46 14.66 -13.05
CA ARG A 283 -8.01 15.46 -14.17
C ARG A 283 -9.23 14.81 -14.86
N CYS A 284 -9.17 13.50 -15.09
CA CYS A 284 -10.22 12.74 -15.79
C CYS A 284 -11.38 12.31 -14.88
N GLY A 285 -11.22 12.44 -13.56
CA GLY A 285 -12.16 12.00 -12.54
C GLY A 285 -11.76 10.65 -11.93
N ARG A 286 -11.42 10.67 -10.63
CA ARG A 286 -10.87 9.53 -9.90
C ARG A 286 -11.74 8.28 -9.97
N CYS A 287 -13.05 8.39 -9.77
CA CYS A 287 -13.96 7.25 -9.85
C CYS A 287 -14.04 6.65 -11.27
N ARG A 288 -14.03 7.49 -12.32
CA ARG A 288 -14.07 7.00 -13.71
C ARG A 288 -12.78 6.24 -14.05
N THR A 289 -11.63 6.79 -13.64
CA THR A 289 -10.32 6.14 -13.82
C THR A 289 -10.27 4.82 -13.07
N ALA A 290 -10.80 4.75 -11.84
CA ALA A 290 -10.87 3.52 -11.06
C ALA A 290 -11.76 2.45 -11.73
N VAL A 291 -12.88 2.82 -12.37
CA VAL A 291 -13.72 1.88 -13.12
C VAL A 291 -12.94 1.26 -14.29
N ILE A 292 -12.22 2.08 -15.07
CA ILE A 292 -11.39 1.60 -16.18
C ILE A 292 -10.29 0.66 -15.64
N ALA A 293 -9.67 1.02 -14.55
CA ALA A 293 -8.66 0.21 -13.88
C ALA A 293 -9.20 -1.15 -13.42
N MET A 294 -10.36 -1.17 -12.74
CA MET A 294 -11.02 -2.40 -12.31
C MET A 294 -11.43 -3.29 -13.50
N CYS A 295 -11.89 -2.70 -14.61
CA CYS A 295 -12.15 -3.43 -15.85
C CYS A 295 -10.86 -4.07 -16.39
N LEU A 296 -9.74 -3.33 -16.38
CA LEU A 296 -8.44 -3.84 -16.83
C LEU A 296 -7.98 -5.02 -15.95
N VAL A 297 -8.08 -4.90 -14.61
CA VAL A 297 -7.81 -5.99 -13.66
C VAL A 297 -8.67 -7.21 -13.98
N GLY A 298 -9.99 -7.03 -14.08
CA GLY A 298 -10.93 -8.11 -14.33
C GLY A 298 -10.65 -8.86 -15.64
N ILE A 299 -10.43 -8.13 -16.75
CA ILE A 299 -10.12 -8.72 -18.04
C ILE A 299 -8.78 -9.44 -18.02
N SER A 300 -7.75 -8.82 -17.43
CA SER A 300 -6.40 -9.42 -17.33
C SER A 300 -6.43 -10.75 -16.59
N ILE A 301 -7.16 -10.82 -15.48
CA ILE A 301 -7.28 -12.03 -14.67
C ILE A 301 -8.11 -13.12 -15.37
N ILE A 302 -9.17 -12.77 -16.10
CA ILE A 302 -9.96 -13.73 -16.89
C ILE A 302 -9.12 -14.34 -17.99
N CYS A 303 -8.25 -13.54 -18.65
CA CYS A 303 -7.39 -13.97 -19.75
C CYS A 303 -6.16 -14.78 -19.26
N LEU A 304 -5.67 -14.55 -18.04
CA LEU A 304 -4.43 -15.13 -17.53
C LEU A 304 -4.36 -16.67 -17.64
N PRO A 305 -5.40 -17.43 -17.25
CA PRO A 305 -5.35 -18.90 -17.34
C PRO A 305 -5.36 -19.46 -18.77
N SER A 306 -5.59 -18.63 -19.78
CA SER A 306 -5.57 -19.05 -21.19
C SER A 306 -4.16 -19.11 -21.78
N ALA A 307 -3.14 -18.66 -21.01
CA ALA A 307 -1.75 -18.71 -21.43
C ALA A 307 -1.22 -20.16 -21.44
N ILE A 308 -0.56 -20.54 -22.55
CA ILE A 308 0.10 -21.84 -22.73
C ILE A 308 1.61 -21.73 -22.57
N SER A 309 2.17 -20.54 -22.50
CA SER A 309 3.59 -20.28 -22.32
C SER A 309 3.83 -19.09 -21.37
N ILE A 310 5.03 -19.04 -20.78
CA ILE A 310 5.42 -17.94 -19.90
C ILE A 310 5.38 -16.58 -20.59
N SER A 311 5.76 -16.53 -21.88
CA SER A 311 5.72 -15.29 -22.65
C SER A 311 4.30 -14.74 -22.81
N GLN A 312 3.30 -15.60 -22.87
CA GLN A 312 1.89 -15.19 -22.96
C GLN A 312 1.34 -14.67 -21.64
N LEU A 313 1.97 -15.00 -20.50
CA LEU A 313 1.60 -14.47 -19.19
C LEU A 313 2.03 -12.99 -19.01
N VAL A 314 3.01 -12.51 -19.78
CA VAL A 314 3.55 -11.15 -19.64
C VAL A 314 2.44 -10.09 -19.79
N ALA A 315 1.61 -10.20 -20.83
CA ALA A 315 0.55 -9.21 -21.09
C ALA A 315 -0.54 -9.19 -20.00
N PRO A 316 -1.13 -10.33 -19.56
CA PRO A 316 -2.08 -10.33 -18.45
C PRO A 316 -1.49 -9.85 -17.13
N HIS A 317 -0.24 -10.20 -16.79
CA HIS A 317 0.41 -9.71 -15.58
C HIS A 317 0.66 -8.21 -15.64
N LEU A 318 1.17 -7.70 -16.77
CA LEU A 318 1.35 -6.26 -16.97
C LEU A 318 0.01 -5.50 -16.84
N GLY A 319 -1.05 -6.05 -17.44
CA GLY A 319 -2.39 -5.48 -17.36
C GLY A 319 -2.96 -5.51 -15.93
N LEU A 320 -2.70 -6.58 -15.18
CA LEU A 320 -3.09 -6.71 -13.78
C LEU A 320 -2.40 -5.64 -12.93
N GLY A 321 -1.07 -5.59 -12.96
CA GLY A 321 -0.31 -4.62 -12.18
C GLY A 321 -0.64 -3.18 -12.55
N LEU A 322 -0.73 -2.88 -13.85
CA LEU A 322 -1.14 -1.55 -14.32
C LEU A 322 -2.54 -1.20 -13.79
N GLY A 323 -3.49 -2.14 -13.85
CA GLY A 323 -4.85 -1.93 -13.36
C GLY A 323 -4.88 -1.66 -11.85
N ILE A 324 -4.20 -2.47 -11.04
CA ILE A 324 -4.11 -2.25 -9.57
C ILE A 324 -3.44 -0.90 -9.29
N GLY A 325 -2.31 -0.59 -9.94
CA GLY A 325 -1.60 0.67 -9.75
C GLY A 325 -2.42 1.91 -10.10
N VAL A 326 -3.19 1.86 -11.19
CA VAL A 326 -4.10 2.94 -11.60
C VAL A 326 -5.28 3.06 -10.61
N ALA A 327 -5.82 1.94 -10.12
CA ALA A 327 -6.89 1.94 -9.12
C ALA A 327 -6.41 2.59 -7.82
N ASP A 328 -5.25 2.21 -7.33
CA ASP A 328 -4.66 2.77 -6.10
C ASP A 328 -4.33 4.27 -6.26
N ALA A 329 -3.73 4.66 -7.38
CA ALA A 329 -3.43 6.06 -7.68
C ALA A 329 -4.68 6.94 -7.77
N ALA A 330 -5.84 6.37 -8.11
CA ALA A 330 -7.13 7.06 -8.15
C ALA A 330 -7.84 7.05 -6.81
N LEU A 331 -7.91 5.89 -6.14
CA LEU A 331 -8.76 5.65 -4.97
C LEU A 331 -8.11 6.07 -3.65
N VAL A 332 -6.80 5.89 -3.50
CA VAL A 332 -6.11 6.21 -2.23
C VAL A 332 -6.12 7.72 -1.93
N PRO A 333 -5.81 8.63 -2.90
CA PRO A 333 -6.00 10.06 -2.67
C PRO A 333 -7.47 10.47 -2.55
N LEU A 334 -8.39 9.70 -3.16
CA LEU A 334 -9.83 9.95 -3.03
C LEU A 334 -10.31 9.75 -1.59
N LEU A 335 -9.79 8.73 -0.90
CA LEU A 335 -10.10 8.49 0.52
C LEU A 335 -9.72 9.70 1.39
N ALA A 336 -8.55 10.30 1.16
CA ALA A 336 -8.15 11.51 1.88
C ALA A 336 -9.15 12.65 1.67
N SER A 337 -9.59 12.88 0.42
CA SER A 337 -10.51 13.97 0.10
C SER A 337 -11.90 13.84 0.74
N LEU A 338 -12.28 12.65 1.22
CA LEU A 338 -13.53 12.44 1.94
C LEU A 338 -13.46 12.87 3.42
N VAL A 339 -12.24 12.95 3.97
CA VAL A 339 -12.01 13.29 5.40
C VAL A 339 -11.21 14.59 5.57
N ASP A 340 -10.99 15.34 4.51
CA ASP A 340 -10.22 16.61 4.54
C ASP A 340 -10.81 17.64 5.54
N GLN A 341 -12.13 17.63 5.72
CA GLN A 341 -12.79 18.54 6.68
C GLN A 341 -12.51 18.16 8.14
N ASP A 342 -12.35 16.86 8.42
CA ASP A 342 -12.06 16.36 9.77
C ASP A 342 -10.55 16.41 10.09
N GLY A 343 -9.68 16.50 9.09
CA GLY A 343 -8.23 16.54 9.22
C GLY A 343 -7.60 15.26 9.81
N ASN A 344 -8.38 14.23 10.09
CA ASN A 344 -7.92 12.98 10.68
C ASN A 344 -7.89 11.84 9.65
N TYR A 345 -6.73 11.62 9.06
CA TYR A 345 -6.54 10.63 8.00
C TYR A 345 -6.28 9.20 8.51
N GLY A 346 -5.93 9.03 9.79
CA GLY A 346 -5.59 7.73 10.38
C GLY A 346 -6.67 6.67 10.23
N PRO A 347 -7.93 6.92 10.64
CA PRO A 347 -9.01 5.95 10.52
C PRO A 347 -9.27 5.50 9.07
N VAL A 348 -9.25 6.43 8.10
CA VAL A 348 -9.55 6.09 6.71
C VAL A 348 -8.47 5.25 6.06
N TYR A 349 -7.19 5.55 6.33
CA TYR A 349 -6.09 4.72 5.84
C TYR A 349 -5.97 3.41 6.60
N SER A 350 -6.39 3.34 7.86
CA SER A 350 -6.47 2.06 8.56
C SER A 350 -7.50 1.12 7.93
N ILE A 351 -8.65 1.63 7.49
CA ILE A 351 -9.67 0.83 6.79
C ILE A 351 -9.16 0.40 5.40
N GLN A 352 -8.45 1.27 4.69
CA GLN A 352 -7.80 0.93 3.44
C GLN A 352 -6.77 -0.20 3.64
N GLN A 353 -5.94 -0.11 4.66
CA GLN A 353 -4.96 -1.15 4.98
C GLN A 353 -5.61 -2.45 5.51
N VAL A 354 -6.77 -2.37 6.18
CA VAL A 354 -7.60 -3.54 6.52
C VAL A 354 -8.05 -4.24 5.24
N ALA A 355 -8.51 -3.52 4.23
CA ALA A 355 -8.95 -4.11 2.96
C ALA A 355 -7.79 -4.85 2.25
N VAL A 356 -6.61 -4.23 2.17
CA VAL A 356 -5.41 -4.85 1.59
C VAL A 356 -4.98 -6.09 2.37
N SER A 357 -4.84 -5.98 3.70
CA SER A 357 -4.40 -7.12 4.53
C SER A 357 -5.44 -8.24 4.57
N LEU A 358 -6.73 -7.93 4.47
CA LEU A 358 -7.78 -8.94 4.34
C LEU A 358 -7.65 -9.71 3.01
N ALA A 359 -7.33 -9.04 1.91
CA ALA A 359 -7.09 -9.69 0.63
C ALA A 359 -5.88 -10.64 0.71
N TYR A 360 -4.77 -10.19 1.30
CA TYR A 360 -3.57 -11.02 1.48
C TYR A 360 -3.71 -12.11 2.54
N PHE A 361 -4.67 -12.00 3.45
CA PHE A 361 -5.00 -13.07 4.41
C PHE A 361 -5.93 -14.11 3.78
N LEU A 362 -7.01 -13.68 3.13
CA LEU A 362 -8.00 -14.59 2.54
C LEU A 362 -7.52 -15.21 1.22
N GLY A 363 -6.74 -14.47 0.42
CA GLY A 363 -6.26 -14.93 -0.88
C GLY A 363 -5.55 -16.28 -0.83
N PRO A 364 -4.49 -16.44 -0.03
CA PRO A 364 -3.82 -17.73 0.11
C PRO A 364 -4.70 -18.83 0.71
N ILE A 365 -5.48 -18.53 1.74
CA ILE A 365 -6.28 -19.55 2.45
C ILE A 365 -7.47 -20.00 1.61
N VAL A 366 -8.36 -19.06 1.27
CA VAL A 366 -9.59 -19.36 0.53
C VAL A 366 -9.28 -19.64 -0.94
N GLY A 367 -8.35 -18.88 -1.53
CA GLY A 367 -7.94 -19.05 -2.91
C GLY A 367 -7.32 -20.42 -3.18
N SER A 368 -6.41 -20.91 -2.33
CA SER A 368 -5.79 -22.22 -2.48
C SER A 368 -6.81 -23.36 -2.34
N GLU A 369 -7.75 -23.26 -1.39
CA GLU A 369 -8.79 -24.26 -1.24
C GLU A 369 -9.76 -24.29 -2.43
N LEU A 370 -10.13 -23.12 -2.95
CA LEU A 370 -10.93 -23.03 -4.17
C LEU A 370 -10.17 -23.55 -5.39
N VAL A 371 -8.87 -23.28 -5.52
CA VAL A 371 -8.03 -23.81 -6.60
C VAL A 371 -7.97 -25.35 -6.54
N ARG A 372 -7.91 -25.90 -5.34
CA ARG A 372 -7.91 -27.36 -5.15
C ARG A 372 -9.25 -28.01 -5.55
N THR A 373 -10.39 -27.32 -5.31
CA THR A 373 -11.73 -27.88 -5.56
C THR A 373 -12.21 -27.68 -6.99
N ILE A 374 -12.09 -26.47 -7.55
CA ILE A 374 -12.63 -26.12 -8.88
C ILE A 374 -11.56 -25.82 -9.92
N GLY A 375 -10.28 -25.82 -9.52
CA GLY A 375 -9.13 -25.55 -10.40
C GLY A 375 -8.78 -24.08 -10.58
N PHE A 376 -7.49 -23.81 -10.78
CA PHE A 376 -6.94 -22.46 -10.93
C PHE A 376 -7.64 -21.61 -12.02
N PRO A 377 -7.93 -22.13 -13.23
CA PRO A 377 -8.57 -21.32 -14.27
C PRO A 377 -9.95 -20.79 -13.89
N TRP A 378 -10.75 -21.58 -13.19
CA TRP A 378 -12.08 -21.15 -12.78
C TRP A 378 -12.04 -20.14 -11.65
N VAL A 379 -11.14 -20.32 -10.69
CA VAL A 379 -10.96 -19.35 -9.60
C VAL A 379 -10.58 -17.96 -10.15
N MET A 380 -9.62 -17.91 -11.08
CA MET A 380 -9.20 -16.65 -11.70
C MET A 380 -10.36 -15.99 -12.48
N ARG A 381 -11.13 -16.74 -13.23
CA ARG A 381 -12.30 -16.22 -13.95
C ARG A 381 -13.38 -15.69 -13.02
N ILE A 382 -13.66 -16.38 -11.92
CA ILE A 382 -14.64 -15.94 -10.91
C ILE A 382 -14.17 -14.62 -10.27
N VAL A 383 -12.91 -14.53 -9.87
CA VAL A 383 -12.35 -13.33 -9.25
C VAL A 383 -12.32 -12.15 -10.24
N GLY A 384 -11.97 -12.41 -11.51
CA GLY A 384 -12.05 -11.40 -12.56
C GLY A 384 -13.48 -10.89 -12.80
N MET A 385 -14.47 -11.80 -12.81
CA MET A 385 -15.89 -11.44 -12.89
C MET A 385 -16.36 -10.61 -11.70
N LEU A 386 -15.91 -10.94 -10.47
CA LEU A 386 -16.20 -10.14 -9.28
C LEU A 386 -15.68 -8.69 -9.41
N ASN A 387 -14.49 -8.49 -9.98
CA ASN A 387 -13.98 -7.16 -10.28
C ASN A 387 -14.88 -6.39 -11.26
N LEU A 388 -15.34 -7.05 -12.34
CA LEU A 388 -16.22 -6.44 -13.32
C LEU A 388 -17.60 -6.11 -12.75
N THR A 389 -18.18 -7.01 -11.95
CA THR A 389 -19.50 -6.82 -11.32
C THR A 389 -19.49 -5.74 -10.24
N TYR A 390 -18.32 -5.37 -9.72
CA TYR A 390 -18.19 -4.27 -8.76
C TYR A 390 -18.15 -2.89 -9.43
N CYS A 391 -17.83 -2.79 -10.71
CA CYS A 391 -17.73 -1.52 -11.44
C CYS A 391 -19.00 -0.64 -11.35
N PRO A 392 -20.23 -1.18 -11.39
CA PRO A 392 -21.46 -0.38 -11.19
C PRO A 392 -21.49 0.38 -9.87
N CYS A 393 -20.94 -0.17 -8.79
CA CYS A 393 -20.87 0.50 -7.48
C CYS A 393 -20.01 1.78 -7.55
N LEU A 394 -18.85 1.71 -8.24
CA LEU A 394 -17.99 2.88 -8.46
C LEU A 394 -18.63 3.89 -9.44
N ILE A 395 -19.38 3.43 -10.45
CA ILE A 395 -20.13 4.31 -11.36
C ILE A 395 -21.20 5.06 -10.58
N TYR A 396 -21.95 4.36 -9.70
CA TYR A 396 -22.93 4.98 -8.83
C TYR A 396 -22.32 6.05 -7.92
N LEU A 397 -21.16 5.72 -7.30
CA LEU A 397 -20.40 6.67 -6.49
C LEU A 397 -20.00 7.92 -7.31
N ALA A 398 -19.56 7.73 -8.56
CA ALA A 398 -19.21 8.83 -9.46
C ALA A 398 -20.42 9.72 -9.77
N MET A 399 -21.60 9.13 -10.00
CA MET A 399 -22.84 9.86 -10.30
C MET A 399 -23.31 10.67 -9.10
N VAL A 400 -23.27 10.11 -7.90
CA VAL A 400 -23.67 10.79 -6.67
C VAL A 400 -22.74 11.96 -6.37
N ARG A 401 -21.43 11.78 -6.56
CA ARG A 401 -20.43 12.84 -6.35
C ARG A 401 -20.60 13.99 -7.35
N ASN A 402 -20.92 13.70 -8.62
CA ASN A 402 -21.17 14.73 -9.64
C ASN A 402 -22.49 15.50 -9.41
N LYS A 403 -23.46 14.92 -8.68
CA LYS A 403 -24.73 15.57 -8.32
C LYS A 403 -24.65 16.44 -7.07
N GLN A 404 -23.62 16.23 -6.23
CA GLN A 404 -23.29 17.18 -5.17
C GLN A 404 -22.40 18.23 -5.84
N PRO A 405 -22.91 19.43 -6.25
CA PRO A 405 -22.03 20.52 -6.60
C PRO A 405 -21.10 20.68 -5.41
N LEU A 406 -19.83 20.91 -5.68
CA LEU A 406 -18.85 21.44 -4.71
C LEU A 406 -19.63 22.51 -3.95
N GLY A 407 -20.01 22.18 -2.70
CA GLY A 407 -20.97 22.99 -1.98
C GLY A 407 -20.57 24.43 -2.14
N ASP A 408 -21.51 25.26 -2.55
CA ASP A 408 -21.44 26.69 -2.34
C ASP A 408 -20.99 26.82 -0.88
N ASN A 409 -19.69 26.88 -0.69
CA ASN A 409 -19.11 27.08 0.62
C ASN A 409 -19.72 28.39 1.09
N GLU A 410 -20.59 28.33 2.09
CA GLU A 410 -20.99 29.53 2.83
C GLU A 410 -19.72 30.31 3.25
N ASP A 411 -18.61 29.62 3.45
CA ASP A 411 -17.29 30.21 3.64
C ASP A 411 -16.76 30.95 2.41
N ASN A 412 -16.96 30.46 1.19
CA ASN A 412 -16.61 31.22 -0.03
C ASN A 412 -17.56 32.39 -0.25
N ARG A 413 -18.83 32.29 0.14
CA ARG A 413 -19.73 33.45 0.16
C ARG A 413 -19.35 34.43 1.26
N ARG A 414 -18.97 33.95 2.43
CA ARG A 414 -18.42 34.79 3.53
C ARG A 414 -17.09 35.42 3.14
N TYR A 415 -16.15 34.66 2.58
CA TYR A 415 -14.87 35.19 2.11
C TYR A 415 -15.06 36.23 0.99
N ASN A 416 -15.89 35.96 -0.01
CA ASN A 416 -16.22 36.92 -1.07
C ASN A 416 -17.04 38.11 -0.55
N SER A 417 -17.84 37.96 0.49
CA SER A 417 -18.52 39.09 1.15
C SER A 417 -17.53 39.93 1.96
N ILE A 418 -16.58 39.32 2.66
CA ILE A 418 -15.51 40.02 3.40
C ILE A 418 -14.57 40.75 2.46
N VAL A 419 -14.18 40.13 1.33
CA VAL A 419 -13.33 40.76 0.31
C VAL A 419 -14.05 41.88 -0.41
N LYS A 420 -15.36 41.83 -0.60
CA LYS A 420 -16.16 42.94 -1.17
C LYS A 420 -16.43 44.05 -0.19
N THR A 421 -16.39 43.81 1.11
CA THR A 421 -16.58 44.82 2.16
C THR A 421 -15.27 45.36 2.75
N ALA A 422 -14.12 44.81 2.38
CA ALA A 422 -12.83 45.37 2.77
C ALA A 422 -12.65 46.75 2.13
N PRO A 423 -12.31 47.80 2.91
CA PRO A 423 -12.09 49.12 2.33
C PRO A 423 -10.94 49.02 1.33
N LYS A 424 -11.15 49.58 0.11
CA LYS A 424 -10.11 49.74 -0.89
C LYS A 424 -8.98 50.54 -0.25
N TYR A 425 -7.86 49.90 0.03
CA TYR A 425 -6.63 50.64 0.32
C TYR A 425 -6.32 51.51 -0.88
N GLN A 426 -6.39 52.86 -0.70
CA GLN A 426 -5.88 53.83 -1.63
C GLN A 426 -4.39 53.59 -1.79
N ARG A 427 -3.96 53.31 -3.02
CA ARG A 427 -2.56 53.39 -3.39
C ARG A 427 -2.14 54.82 -3.10
N PHE A 428 -1.21 55.02 -2.16
CA PHE A 428 -0.39 56.23 -2.13
C PHE A 428 0.46 56.20 -3.39
N GLN A 429 0.18 57.12 -4.31
CA GLN A 429 1.11 57.53 -5.33
C GLN A 429 2.15 58.39 -4.57
N GLU A 430 3.38 57.90 -4.50
CA GLU A 430 4.53 58.76 -4.27
C GLU A 430 4.63 59.66 -5.50
N SER A 431 4.36 60.92 -5.28
CA SER A 431 4.69 61.99 -6.20
C SER A 431 6.19 62.24 -6.11
N ASP A 432 6.94 61.81 -7.13
CA ASP A 432 8.21 62.38 -7.48
C ASP A 432 7.96 63.81 -7.95
N GLU A 433 8.26 64.78 -7.10
CA GLU A 433 8.64 66.14 -7.52
C GLU A 433 9.37 66.83 -6.36
N ASP A 434 10.56 67.29 -6.71
CA ASP A 434 11.39 68.35 -6.07
C ASP A 434 12.35 67.95 -4.92
N LEU A 435 13.56 67.81 -5.29
CA LEU A 435 14.85 68.58 -5.11
C LEU A 435 16.05 67.63 -5.07
#